data_56c71c4a8f1408c1cdf3a95f4af3bd93
#
_entry.id   56c71c4a8f1408c1cdf3a95f4af3bd93
#
_cell.length_a   1.000
_cell.length_b   1.000
_cell.length_c   1.000
_cell.angle_alpha   90.00
_cell.angle_beta   90.00
_cell.angle_gamma   90.00
#
_symmetry.space_group_name_H-M   'P 1'
#
loop_
_entity.id
_entity.type
_entity.pdbx_description
1 polymer ?
#
loop_
_entity_poly.entity_id
_entity_poly.type
_entity_poly.pdbx_seq_one_letter_code
_entity_poly.pdbx_strand_id
1 'polypeptide(L)'
;TRTQTAILPLNLLKAGQSLPLITYFQPPTPEKFNASAIIDFSLPVPENDTRYLPAEVTNLEVSCARGNLSCMVNGKAALQPESAQAGALWVLAVAYSQDGRVAGIRRWDAQSPGGGVVGLDFSMLVYSAGPEIERVEVYAEARPVQ
;
A
#
# COMPACT_ATOMS: atom_id res chain seq x y z
N THR A 1 -10.76 -7.44 26.45
CA THR A 1 -9.87 -6.73 25.54
C THR A 1 -9.20 -7.74 24.64
N ARG A 2 -9.15 -7.46 23.34
CA ARG A 2 -8.39 -8.24 22.34
C ARG A 2 -7.29 -7.34 21.80
N THR A 3 -6.09 -7.86 21.67
CA THR A 3 -4.94 -7.16 21.12
C THR A 3 -4.39 -7.96 19.95
N GLN A 4 -4.01 -7.27 18.90
CA GLN A 4 -3.37 -7.89 17.73
C GLN A 4 -2.29 -6.97 17.21
N THR A 5 -1.14 -7.54 16.90
CA THR A 5 -0.06 -6.83 16.22
C THR A 5 -0.40 -6.71 14.74
N ALA A 6 -0.22 -5.53 14.18
CA ALA A 6 -0.38 -5.27 12.77
C ALA A 6 0.89 -4.62 12.20
N ILE A 7 1.18 -4.92 10.96
CA ILE A 7 2.32 -4.39 10.23
C ILE A 7 1.80 -3.48 9.14
N LEU A 8 2.45 -2.33 8.95
CA LEU A 8 2.13 -1.43 7.86
C LEU A 8 2.31 -2.13 6.50
N PRO A 9 1.44 -1.83 5.53
CA PRO A 9 1.51 -2.46 4.21
C PRO A 9 2.76 -2.05 3.41
N LEU A 10 3.33 -0.89 3.71
CA LEU A 10 4.66 -0.44 3.29
C LEU A 10 5.49 -0.13 4.54
N ASN A 11 6.80 -0.23 4.43
CA ASN A 11 7.69 -0.04 5.58
C ASN A 11 8.21 1.39 5.72
N LEU A 12 8.15 2.16 4.62
CA LEU A 12 8.57 3.56 4.62
C LEU A 12 7.35 4.48 4.61
N LEU A 13 7.27 5.35 5.61
CA LEU A 13 6.32 6.45 5.67
C LEU A 13 7.08 7.75 5.44
N LYS A 14 6.83 8.41 4.34
CA LYS A 14 7.46 9.70 4.00
C LYS A 14 6.86 10.81 4.86
N ALA A 15 7.64 11.87 5.08
CA ALA A 15 7.17 13.04 5.83
C ALA A 15 5.88 13.61 5.22
N GLY A 16 4.88 13.87 6.05
CA GLY A 16 3.56 14.36 5.63
C GLY A 16 2.64 13.30 5.00
N GLN A 17 3.10 12.07 4.83
CA GLN A 17 2.31 10.97 4.31
C GLN A 17 1.59 10.23 5.43
N SER A 18 0.40 9.71 5.13
CA SER A 18 -0.35 8.80 6.00
C SER A 18 -0.59 7.49 5.27
N LEU A 19 -0.36 6.38 5.94
CA LEU A 19 -0.66 5.04 5.42
C LEU A 19 -1.68 4.34 6.34
N PRO A 20 -2.65 3.65 5.77
CA PRO A 20 -3.63 2.93 6.55
C PRO A 20 -3.03 1.68 7.17
N LEU A 21 -3.55 1.32 8.33
CA LEU A 21 -3.30 0.07 9.00
C LEU A 21 -4.57 -0.77 8.97
N ILE A 22 -4.48 -2.03 8.54
CA ILE A 22 -5.58 -2.99 8.58
C ILE A 22 -5.17 -4.19 9.42
N THR A 23 -6.08 -4.58 10.29
CA THR A 23 -5.98 -5.83 11.03
C THR A 23 -7.35 -6.51 11.09
N TYR A 24 -7.34 -7.82 11.24
CA TYR A 24 -8.54 -8.63 11.29
C TYR A 24 -8.62 -9.34 12.65
N PHE A 25 -9.77 -9.24 13.28
CA PHE A 25 -10.07 -9.98 14.49
C PHE A 25 -10.99 -11.16 14.15
N GLN A 26 -10.65 -12.33 14.68
CA GLN A 26 -11.50 -13.51 14.49
C GLN A 26 -12.86 -13.34 15.19
N PRO A 27 -13.94 -13.85 14.61
CA PRO A 27 -15.26 -13.90 15.24
C PRO A 27 -15.23 -14.60 16.63
N PRO A 28 -16.19 -14.35 17.48
CA PRO A 28 -17.33 -13.46 17.33
C PRO A 28 -16.94 -11.99 17.47
N THR A 29 -17.52 -11.14 16.61
CA THR A 29 -17.33 -9.69 16.67
C THR A 29 -18.31 -9.11 17.68
N PRO A 30 -17.87 -8.27 18.63
CA PRO A 30 -18.76 -7.62 19.57
C PRO A 30 -19.64 -6.58 18.83
N GLU A 31 -20.90 -6.43 19.26
CA GLU A 31 -21.83 -5.45 18.68
C GLU A 31 -21.34 -4.01 18.84
N LYS A 32 -20.62 -3.75 19.93
CA LYS A 32 -20.00 -2.44 20.24
C LYS A 32 -18.53 -2.64 20.58
N PHE A 33 -17.68 -1.85 19.98
CA PHE A 33 -16.25 -1.87 20.28
C PHE A 33 -15.64 -0.48 20.18
N ASN A 34 -14.60 -0.26 20.95
CA ASN A 34 -13.68 0.86 20.79
C ASN A 34 -12.34 0.30 20.32
N ALA A 35 -11.83 0.84 19.22
CA ALA A 35 -10.52 0.49 18.72
C ALA A 35 -9.52 1.61 19.03
N SER A 36 -8.34 1.22 19.46
CA SER A 36 -7.19 2.11 19.60
C SER A 36 -5.97 1.45 18.96
N ALA A 37 -5.10 2.26 18.38
CA ALA A 37 -3.82 1.80 17.85
C ALA A 37 -2.70 2.43 18.68
N ILE A 38 -1.68 1.64 18.96
CA ILE A 38 -0.46 2.07 19.63
C ILE A 38 0.69 1.76 18.68
N ILE A 39 1.56 2.73 18.47
CA ILE A 39 2.80 2.52 17.71
C ILE A 39 3.83 1.98 18.69
N ASP A 40 4.11 0.69 18.62
CA ASP A 40 5.09 0.05 19.48
C ASP A 40 6.53 0.36 19.05
N PHE A 41 6.72 0.60 17.75
CA PHE A 41 8.04 0.77 17.19
C PHE A 41 8.03 1.66 15.95
N SER A 42 8.89 2.66 15.93
CA SER A 42 9.21 3.46 14.75
C SER A 42 10.68 3.88 14.79
N LEU A 43 11.33 3.92 13.64
CA LEU A 43 12.70 4.41 13.51
C LEU A 43 12.76 5.51 12.46
N PRO A 44 13.48 6.59 12.71
CA PRO A 44 13.80 7.54 11.65
C PRO A 44 14.69 6.86 10.61
N VAL A 45 14.38 7.09 9.35
CA VAL A 45 15.15 6.57 8.21
C VAL A 45 15.94 7.72 7.61
N PRO A 46 17.29 7.64 7.56
CA PRO A 46 18.11 8.62 6.87
C PRO A 46 17.75 8.72 5.38
N GLU A 47 17.86 9.91 4.78
CA GLU A 47 17.54 10.14 3.37
C GLU A 47 18.35 9.27 2.40
N ASN A 48 19.58 8.90 2.81
CA ASN A 48 20.48 8.07 2.01
C ASN A 48 20.46 6.59 2.42
N ASP A 49 19.42 6.13 3.10
CA ASP A 49 19.28 4.73 3.51
C ASP A 49 19.02 3.84 2.29
N THR A 50 20.03 3.07 1.91
CA THR A 50 19.99 2.18 0.73
C THR A 50 19.01 1.01 0.85
N ARG A 51 18.40 0.80 2.01
CA ARG A 51 17.33 -0.20 2.19
C ARG A 51 16.01 0.23 1.55
N TYR A 52 15.86 1.53 1.23
CA TYR A 52 14.66 2.11 0.65
C TYR A 52 15.03 2.81 -0.65
N LEU A 53 14.64 2.21 -1.75
CA LEU A 53 14.98 2.72 -3.07
C LEU A 53 13.83 3.55 -3.63
N PRO A 54 14.12 4.64 -4.35
CA PRO A 54 13.09 5.44 -5.01
C PRO A 54 12.27 4.60 -5.98
N ALA A 55 10.96 4.66 -5.83
CA ALA A 55 9.99 4.07 -6.74
C ALA A 55 8.78 5.00 -6.85
N GLU A 56 8.19 5.04 -8.03
CA GLU A 56 7.00 5.85 -8.32
C GLU A 56 6.02 5.07 -9.20
N VAL A 57 4.77 5.52 -9.20
CA VAL A 57 3.74 4.95 -10.07
C VAL A 57 3.48 5.90 -11.22
N THR A 58 3.52 5.35 -12.43
CA THR A 58 3.22 6.04 -13.68
C THR A 58 2.10 5.33 -14.43
N ASN A 59 1.48 5.99 -15.40
CA ASN A 59 0.40 5.45 -16.23
C ASN A 59 -0.73 4.82 -15.41
N LEU A 60 -1.08 5.49 -14.29
CA LEU A 60 -2.11 5.00 -13.37
C LEU A 60 -3.49 5.12 -14.02
N GLU A 61 -4.20 3.99 -14.08
CA GLU A 61 -5.59 3.90 -14.51
C GLU A 61 -6.42 3.20 -13.43
N VAL A 62 -7.53 3.84 -13.05
CA VAL A 62 -8.45 3.28 -12.07
C VAL A 62 -9.83 3.17 -12.70
N SER A 63 -10.39 1.97 -12.70
CA SER A 63 -11.75 1.73 -13.18
C SER A 63 -12.56 0.94 -12.15
N CYS A 64 -13.69 1.51 -11.72
CA CYS A 64 -14.52 0.90 -10.69
C CYS A 64 -15.70 0.17 -11.30
N ALA A 65 -16.07 -0.96 -10.72
CA ALA A 65 -17.27 -1.71 -11.07
C ALA A 65 -18.54 -0.93 -10.67
N ARG A 66 -19.66 -1.30 -11.27
CA ARG A 66 -20.97 -0.71 -10.92
C ARG A 66 -21.21 -0.81 -9.41
N GLY A 67 -21.57 0.31 -8.78
CA GLY A 67 -21.76 0.41 -7.33
C GLY A 67 -20.47 0.67 -6.56
N ASN A 68 -19.34 0.88 -7.22
CA ASN A 68 -18.06 1.30 -6.64
C ASN A 68 -17.60 0.49 -5.42
N LEU A 69 -17.93 -0.80 -5.36
CA LEU A 69 -17.48 -1.69 -4.29
C LEU A 69 -16.16 -2.41 -4.62
N SER A 70 -15.69 -2.26 -5.84
CA SER A 70 -14.37 -2.73 -6.25
C SER A 70 -13.83 -1.89 -7.40
N CYS A 71 -12.53 -1.66 -7.41
CA CYS A 71 -11.84 -0.92 -8.46
C CYS A 71 -10.63 -1.72 -8.95
N MET A 72 -10.52 -1.83 -10.28
CA MET A 72 -9.31 -2.31 -10.94
C MET A 72 -8.31 -1.16 -11.00
N VAL A 73 -7.11 -1.41 -10.58
CA VAL A 73 -6.00 -0.44 -10.55
C VAL A 73 -4.87 -0.99 -11.39
N ASN A 74 -4.58 -0.34 -12.50
CA ASN A 74 -3.50 -0.68 -13.41
C ASN A 74 -2.48 0.45 -13.42
N GLY A 75 -1.24 0.11 -13.70
CA GLY A 75 -0.19 1.11 -13.82
C GLY A 75 1.17 0.48 -14.02
N LYS A 76 2.18 1.32 -14.00
CA LYS A 76 3.57 0.91 -14.04
C LYS A 76 4.29 1.43 -12.82
N ALA A 77 4.89 0.53 -12.06
CA ALA A 77 5.80 0.89 -10.98
C ALA A 77 7.18 1.13 -11.59
N ALA A 78 7.57 2.38 -11.68
CA ALA A 78 8.84 2.79 -12.25
C ALA A 78 9.92 2.84 -11.17
N LEU A 79 11.04 2.22 -11.45
CA LEU A 79 12.25 2.33 -10.66
C LEU A 79 13.08 3.49 -11.21
N GLN A 80 13.53 4.35 -10.32
CA GLN A 80 14.49 5.39 -10.72
C GLN A 80 15.86 4.77 -11.03
N PRO A 81 16.71 5.45 -11.82
CA PRO A 81 18.03 4.90 -12.19
C PRO A 81 18.84 4.43 -11.00
N GLU A 82 18.75 5.13 -9.87
CA GLU A 82 19.42 4.77 -8.61
C GLU A 82 18.88 3.49 -7.99
N SER A 83 17.67 3.08 -8.40
CA SER A 83 16.98 1.89 -7.92
C SER A 83 17.19 0.66 -8.83
N ALA A 84 18.12 0.71 -9.78
CA ALA A 84 18.37 -0.38 -10.74
C ALA A 84 18.76 -1.71 -10.07
N GLN A 85 19.13 -1.69 -8.79
CA GLN A 85 19.45 -2.89 -7.99
C GLN A 85 18.29 -3.34 -7.11
N ALA A 86 17.07 -2.87 -7.37
CA ALA A 86 15.92 -3.32 -6.62
C ALA A 86 15.68 -4.83 -6.83
N GLY A 87 15.54 -5.55 -5.72
CA GLY A 87 15.20 -6.98 -5.71
C GLY A 87 13.72 -7.24 -5.52
N ALA A 88 13.01 -6.29 -4.89
CA ALA A 88 11.57 -6.36 -4.70
C ALA A 88 10.93 -5.00 -4.91
N LEU A 89 9.69 -5.01 -5.40
CA LEU A 89 8.88 -3.84 -5.65
C LEU A 89 7.48 -4.09 -5.08
N TRP A 90 7.02 -3.17 -4.27
CA TRP A 90 5.68 -3.20 -3.68
C TRP A 90 4.87 -2.00 -4.14
N VAL A 91 3.63 -2.26 -4.51
CA VAL A 91 2.66 -1.21 -4.83
C VAL A 91 1.46 -1.37 -3.93
N LEU A 92 1.09 -0.31 -3.23
CA LEU A 92 -0.05 -0.25 -2.35
C LEU A 92 -1.12 0.64 -2.96
N ALA A 93 -2.31 0.10 -3.17
CA ALA A 93 -3.50 0.87 -3.49
C ALA A 93 -4.37 1.01 -2.23
N VAL A 94 -4.79 2.25 -1.94
CA VAL A 94 -5.67 2.60 -0.84
C VAL A 94 -6.93 3.23 -1.40
N ALA A 95 -8.06 2.59 -1.17
CA ALA A 95 -9.37 3.09 -1.55
C ALA A 95 -9.99 3.88 -0.40
N TYR A 96 -10.58 5.02 -0.73
CA TYR A 96 -11.25 5.91 0.22
C TYR A 96 -12.70 6.11 -0.19
N SER A 97 -13.58 6.19 0.81
CA SER A 97 -14.96 6.60 0.67
C SER A 97 -15.10 8.13 0.59
N GLN A 98 -16.28 8.61 0.26
CA GLN A 98 -16.58 10.04 0.12
C GLN A 98 -16.27 10.85 1.39
N ASP A 99 -16.44 10.27 2.56
CA ASP A 99 -16.13 10.90 3.85
C ASP A 99 -14.63 10.78 4.23
N GLY A 100 -13.79 10.31 3.31
CA GLY A 100 -12.33 10.21 3.48
C GLY A 100 -11.85 9.03 4.31
N ARG A 101 -12.75 8.14 4.74
CA ARG A 101 -12.36 6.92 5.45
C ARG A 101 -11.78 5.88 4.50
N VAL A 102 -10.85 5.09 4.99
CA VAL A 102 -10.31 3.96 4.23
C VAL A 102 -11.41 2.93 4.00
N ALA A 103 -11.76 2.72 2.74
CA ALA A 103 -12.73 1.72 2.29
C ALA A 103 -12.09 0.36 2.06
N GLY A 104 -10.84 0.35 1.60
CA GLY A 104 -10.10 -0.89 1.36
C GLY A 104 -8.64 -0.64 1.01
N ILE A 105 -7.84 -1.69 1.09
CA ILE A 105 -6.46 -1.66 0.64
C ILE A 105 -6.11 -2.94 -0.13
N ARG A 106 -5.15 -2.82 -1.02
CA ARG A 106 -4.52 -3.95 -1.69
C ARG A 106 -3.05 -3.66 -1.91
N ARG A 107 -2.17 -4.61 -1.59
CA ARG A 107 -0.76 -4.58 -1.96
C ARG A 107 -0.50 -5.58 -3.07
N TRP A 108 0.24 -5.13 -4.07
CA TRP A 108 0.83 -5.93 -5.13
C TRP A 108 2.33 -6.03 -4.86
N ASP A 109 2.87 -7.24 -4.98
CA ASP A 109 4.25 -7.55 -4.72
C ASP A 109 4.88 -8.17 -5.96
N ALA A 110 6.07 -7.72 -6.35
CA ALA A 110 6.86 -8.34 -7.38
C ALA A 110 8.32 -8.46 -6.98
N GLN A 111 8.95 -9.53 -7.45
CA GLN A 111 10.40 -9.62 -7.48
C GLN A 111 10.89 -8.87 -8.72
N SER A 112 11.84 -7.98 -8.54
CA SER A 112 12.51 -7.35 -9.68
C SER A 112 13.37 -8.41 -10.36
N PRO A 113 13.29 -8.55 -11.68
CA PRO A 113 14.12 -9.51 -12.40
C PRO A 113 15.62 -9.18 -12.38
N GLY A 114 16.01 -8.09 -11.71
CA GLY A 114 17.39 -7.58 -11.73
C GLY A 114 17.77 -6.95 -13.08
N GLY A 115 19.01 -6.52 -13.22
CA GLY A 115 19.56 -6.18 -14.54
C GLY A 115 19.01 -4.91 -15.20
N GLY A 116 18.61 -3.90 -14.43
CA GLY A 116 18.26 -2.58 -14.97
C GLY A 116 16.84 -2.47 -15.52
N VAL A 117 15.91 -3.26 -15.03
CA VAL A 117 14.48 -3.10 -15.36
C VAL A 117 13.99 -1.77 -14.81
N VAL A 118 13.58 -0.88 -15.72
CA VAL A 118 13.17 0.50 -15.41
C VAL A 118 11.76 0.56 -14.79
N GLY A 119 11.00 -0.55 -14.82
CA GLY A 119 9.68 -0.63 -14.21
C GLY A 119 8.92 -1.89 -14.57
N LEU A 120 7.91 -2.19 -13.77
CA LEU A 120 7.03 -3.35 -13.92
C LEU A 120 5.58 -2.88 -14.02
N ASP A 121 4.86 -3.46 -14.97
CA ASP A 121 3.42 -3.26 -15.07
C ASP A 121 2.73 -4.03 -13.93
N PHE A 122 1.73 -3.43 -13.33
CA PHE A 122 0.92 -4.05 -12.29
C PHE A 122 -0.55 -3.93 -12.59
N SER A 123 -1.30 -4.91 -12.09
CA SER A 123 -2.76 -4.92 -12.10
C SER A 123 -3.26 -5.51 -10.78
N MET A 124 -4.15 -4.82 -10.10
CA MET A 124 -4.71 -5.29 -8.85
C MET A 124 -6.16 -4.86 -8.69
N LEU A 125 -6.95 -5.70 -8.04
CA LEU A 125 -8.33 -5.40 -7.69
C LEU A 125 -8.44 -5.03 -6.22
N VAL A 126 -8.90 -3.81 -5.94
CA VAL A 126 -9.15 -3.33 -4.58
C VAL A 126 -10.63 -3.47 -4.28
N TYR A 127 -10.95 -4.14 -3.18
CA TYR A 127 -12.31 -4.31 -2.69
C TYR A 127 -12.59 -3.37 -1.52
N SER A 128 -13.79 -2.83 -1.49
CA SER A 128 -14.30 -2.13 -0.32
C SER A 128 -14.72 -3.12 0.77
N ALA A 129 -14.48 -2.75 2.02
CA ALA A 129 -14.98 -3.44 3.19
C ALA A 129 -16.41 -2.98 3.60
N GLY A 130 -17.07 -2.15 2.77
CA GLY A 130 -18.46 -1.72 3.01
C GLY A 130 -18.87 -0.47 2.26
N PRO A 131 -18.24 0.70 2.46
CA PRO A 131 -18.65 1.94 1.80
C PRO A 131 -18.22 1.96 0.33
N GLU A 132 -18.92 2.71 -0.51
CA GLU A 132 -18.53 2.95 -1.90
C GLU A 132 -17.17 3.64 -1.98
N ILE A 133 -16.36 3.24 -2.97
CA ILE A 133 -15.06 3.83 -3.24
C ILE A 133 -15.27 5.10 -4.06
N GLU A 134 -14.78 6.22 -3.54
CA GLU A 134 -14.79 7.51 -4.23
C GLU A 134 -13.47 7.77 -4.95
N ARG A 135 -12.35 7.40 -4.33
CA ARG A 135 -11.01 7.59 -4.90
C ARG A 135 -10.04 6.50 -4.47
N VAL A 136 -9.01 6.31 -5.27
CA VAL A 136 -7.89 5.41 -4.96
C VAL A 136 -6.59 6.18 -5.03
N GLU A 137 -5.78 6.05 -4.00
CA GLU A 137 -4.39 6.54 -3.96
C GLU A 137 -3.44 5.36 -4.07
N VAL A 138 -2.32 5.56 -4.75
CA VAL A 138 -1.35 4.50 -5.00
C VAL A 138 0.04 4.94 -4.58
N TYR A 139 0.74 4.06 -3.88
CA TYR A 139 2.09 4.27 -3.36
C TYR A 139 2.99 3.14 -3.81
N ALA A 140 4.28 3.42 -3.99
CA ALA A 140 5.27 2.41 -4.34
C ALA A 140 6.48 2.48 -3.41
N GLU A 141 7.06 1.31 -3.14
CA GLU A 141 8.29 1.13 -2.39
C GLU A 141 9.12 0.05 -3.06
N ALA A 142 10.41 0.30 -3.22
CA ALA A 142 11.35 -0.69 -3.73
C ALA A 142 12.39 -1.06 -2.65
N ARG A 143 12.91 -2.27 -2.74
CA ARG A 143 13.91 -2.83 -1.84
C ARG A 143 15.08 -3.38 -2.62
N PRO A 144 16.32 -3.26 -2.12
CA PRO A 144 17.47 -3.89 -2.74
C PRO A 144 17.35 -5.42 -2.74
N VAL A 145 18.16 -6.05 -3.56
CA VAL A 145 18.39 -7.50 -3.48
C VAL A 145 19.00 -7.82 -2.12
N GLN A 146 18.40 -8.75 -1.39
CA GLN A 146 18.96 -9.28 -0.13
C GLN A 146 19.97 -10.37 -0.41
#